data_da20a64ae858db41df0283b37f9678d0
#
_entry.id   da20a64ae858db41df0283b37f9678d0
#
_cell.length_a   1.000
_cell.length_b   1.000
_cell.length_c   1.000
_cell.angle_alpha   90.00
_cell.angle_beta   90.00
_cell.angle_gamma   90.00
#
_symmetry.space_group_name_H-M   'P 1'
#
loop_
_entity.id
_entity.type
_entity.pdbx_description
1 polymer ?
#
loop_
_entity_poly.entity_id
_entity_poly.type
_entity_poly.pdbx_seq_one_letter_code
_entity_poly.pdbx_strand_id
1 'polypeptide(L)'
;MIFIAGSRKFYDEIEHLKDELNERGVEAETSGKWESTQEDTLENQRDALLRAFETIDAADVLYILAKDGYVGKTVAMEAAYAHARGVTITSSEPVEELSVRGLVDEVVPVKEFLAHQGTQRTPSP
;
A
#
# COMPACT_ATOMS: atom_id res chain seq x y z
N MET A 1 10.27 1.20 -5.89
CA MET A 1 9.69 0.32 -4.85
C MET A 1 8.23 0.67 -4.66
N ILE A 2 7.39 -0.33 -4.46
CA ILE A 2 5.95 -0.17 -4.24
C ILE A 2 5.67 -0.43 -2.77
N PHE A 3 4.98 0.49 -2.10
CA PHE A 3 4.49 0.27 -0.75
C PHE A 3 3.03 -0.15 -0.83
N ILE A 4 2.71 -1.34 -0.28
CA ILE A 4 1.33 -1.85 -0.29
C ILE A 4 0.68 -1.51 1.04
N ALA A 5 -0.37 -0.71 1.00
CA ALA A 5 -1.14 -0.32 2.17
C ALA A 5 -2.50 -1.02 2.15
N GLY A 6 -3.06 -1.26 3.32
CA GLY A 6 -4.37 -1.87 3.42
C GLY A 6 -4.71 -2.18 4.86
N SER A 7 -5.97 -2.45 5.12
CA SER A 7 -6.44 -2.84 6.45
C SER A 7 -5.81 -4.17 6.88
N ARG A 8 -5.57 -4.32 8.17
CA ARG A 8 -5.11 -5.58 8.77
C ARG A 8 -6.02 -6.76 8.42
N LYS A 9 -7.30 -6.48 8.14
CA LYS A 9 -8.26 -7.49 7.70
C LYS A 9 -7.79 -8.21 6.45
N PHE A 10 -7.01 -7.53 5.61
CA PHE A 10 -6.58 -8.04 4.31
C PHE A 10 -5.10 -8.45 4.33
N TYR A 11 -4.57 -8.75 5.51
CA TYR A 11 -3.16 -9.07 5.66
C TYR A 11 -2.70 -10.17 4.70
N ASP A 12 -3.46 -11.25 4.59
CA ASP A 12 -3.06 -12.37 3.73
C ASP A 12 -3.01 -11.96 2.26
N GLU A 13 -3.98 -11.19 1.80
CA GLU A 13 -4.01 -10.70 0.43
C GLU A 13 -2.87 -9.72 0.17
N ILE A 14 -2.54 -8.88 1.15
CA ILE A 14 -1.44 -7.93 1.03
C ILE A 14 -0.11 -8.67 0.90
N GLU A 15 0.12 -9.67 1.76
CA GLU A 15 1.35 -10.46 1.70
C GLU A 15 1.46 -11.25 0.40
N HIS A 16 0.34 -11.79 -0.06
CA HIS A 16 0.31 -12.50 -1.33
C HIS A 16 0.68 -11.58 -2.50
N LEU A 17 0.14 -10.38 -2.52
CA LEU A 17 0.46 -9.40 -3.54
C LEU A 17 1.94 -9.00 -3.49
N LYS A 18 2.46 -8.79 -2.30
CA LYS A 18 3.87 -8.46 -2.12
C LYS A 18 4.76 -9.57 -2.70
N ASP A 19 4.43 -10.82 -2.38
CA ASP A 19 5.21 -11.97 -2.85
C ASP A 19 5.15 -12.08 -4.38
N GLU A 20 3.98 -11.89 -4.97
CA GLU A 20 3.84 -11.94 -6.42
C GLU A 20 4.65 -10.84 -7.12
N LEU A 21 4.64 -9.64 -6.58
CA LEU A 21 5.44 -8.55 -7.12
C LEU A 21 6.93 -8.86 -7.04
N ASN A 22 7.38 -9.35 -5.88
CA ASN A 22 8.77 -9.71 -5.68
C ASN A 22 9.21 -10.84 -6.61
N GLU A 23 8.36 -11.82 -6.84
CA GLU A 23 8.61 -12.90 -7.79
C GLU A 23 8.79 -12.37 -9.22
N ARG A 24 8.09 -11.30 -9.56
CA ARG A 24 8.23 -10.64 -10.85
C ARG A 24 9.43 -9.70 -10.91
N GLY A 25 10.22 -9.65 -9.83
CA GLY A 25 11.39 -8.79 -9.74
C GLY A 25 11.08 -7.35 -9.41
N VAL A 26 9.87 -7.06 -8.95
CA VAL A 26 9.45 -5.72 -8.53
C VAL A 26 9.57 -5.62 -7.03
N GLU A 27 10.36 -4.65 -6.55
CA GLU A 27 10.53 -4.46 -5.11
C GLU A 27 9.25 -3.92 -4.50
N ALA A 28 8.71 -4.65 -3.53
CA ALA A 28 7.48 -4.29 -2.84
C ALA A 28 7.64 -4.53 -1.34
N GLU A 29 7.09 -3.62 -0.56
CA GLU A 29 7.12 -3.67 0.89
C GLU A 29 5.74 -3.35 1.45
N THR A 30 5.53 -3.70 2.71
CA THR A 30 4.32 -3.37 3.44
C THR A 30 4.69 -3.05 4.88
N SER A 31 3.74 -2.57 5.67
CA SER A 31 4.01 -2.19 7.06
C SER A 31 4.33 -3.36 7.98
N GLY A 32 4.27 -4.58 7.47
CA GLY A 32 4.57 -5.78 8.25
C GLY A 32 3.37 -6.30 9.01
N LYS A 33 3.55 -7.50 9.56
CA LYS A 33 2.49 -8.16 10.30
C LYS A 33 2.34 -7.59 11.70
N TRP A 34 1.11 -7.29 12.07
CA TRP A 34 0.78 -6.95 13.45
C TRP A 34 0.54 -8.26 14.20
N GLU A 35 1.41 -8.55 15.15
CA GLU A 35 1.28 -9.80 15.92
C GLU A 35 0.03 -9.77 16.79
N SER A 36 -0.68 -10.91 16.87
CA SER A 36 -1.91 -11.01 17.65
C SER A 36 -1.69 -10.79 19.14
N THR A 37 -0.47 -11.07 19.62
CA THR A 37 -0.08 -10.87 21.03
C THR A 37 0.46 -9.47 21.29
N GLN A 38 0.67 -8.68 20.26
CA GLN A 38 1.20 -7.32 20.40
C GLN A 38 0.11 -6.39 20.92
N GLU A 39 0.41 -5.69 22.00
CA GLU A 39 -0.54 -4.75 22.58
C GLU A 39 -0.74 -3.54 21.67
N ASP A 40 -1.96 -3.05 21.61
CA ASP A 40 -2.33 -1.89 20.84
C ASP A 40 -2.10 -0.62 21.67
N THR A 41 -0.84 -0.37 22.00
CA THR A 41 -0.44 0.78 22.81
C THR A 41 -0.13 1.98 21.94
N LEU A 42 -0.15 3.16 22.55
CA LEU A 42 0.24 4.39 21.88
C LEU A 42 1.64 4.27 21.26
N GLU A 43 2.58 3.74 22.04
CA GLU A 43 3.96 3.58 21.59
C GLU A 43 4.08 2.65 20.39
N ASN A 44 3.42 1.49 20.45
CA ASN A 44 3.46 0.52 19.36
C ASN A 44 2.80 1.07 18.09
N GLN A 45 1.70 1.79 18.22
CA GLN A 45 1.03 2.42 17.09
C GLN A 45 1.92 3.49 16.45
N ARG A 46 2.54 4.31 17.27
CA ARG A 46 3.45 5.35 16.81
C ARG A 46 4.62 4.76 16.04
N ASP A 47 5.27 3.75 16.62
CA ASP A 47 6.43 3.12 16.02
C ASP A 47 6.09 2.47 14.67
N ALA A 48 4.97 1.78 14.60
CA ALA A 48 4.52 1.16 13.36
C ALA A 48 4.25 2.20 12.27
N LEU A 49 3.61 3.30 12.63
CA LEU A 49 3.29 4.36 11.67
C LEU A 49 4.56 5.05 11.17
N LEU A 50 5.51 5.32 12.06
CA LEU A 50 6.77 5.96 11.65
C LEU A 50 7.60 5.05 10.75
N ARG A 51 7.60 3.75 10.98
CA ARG A 51 8.26 2.79 10.09
C ARG A 51 7.60 2.79 8.72
N ALA A 52 6.26 2.86 8.68
CA ALA A 52 5.54 2.95 7.41
C ALA A 52 5.93 4.21 6.65
N PHE A 53 6.02 5.35 7.34
CA PHE A 53 6.42 6.61 6.72
C PHE A 53 7.82 6.51 6.12
N GLU A 54 8.77 5.90 6.83
CA GLU A 54 10.13 5.71 6.32
C GLU A 54 10.12 4.88 5.03
N THR A 55 9.32 3.83 4.99
CA THR A 55 9.20 2.98 3.81
C THR A 55 8.55 3.75 2.64
N ILE A 56 7.53 4.54 2.94
CA ILE A 56 6.87 5.36 1.92
C ILE A 56 7.83 6.39 1.33
N ASP A 57 8.76 6.93 2.13
CA ASP A 57 9.77 7.85 1.63
C ASP A 57 10.63 7.26 0.50
N ALA A 58 10.79 5.96 0.50
CA ALA A 58 11.57 5.25 -0.52
C ALA A 58 10.69 4.72 -1.67
N ALA A 59 9.39 4.92 -1.61
CA ALA A 59 8.45 4.35 -2.57
C ALA A 59 8.19 5.28 -3.75
N ASP A 60 7.93 4.69 -4.91
CA ASP A 60 7.47 5.40 -6.11
C ASP A 60 5.95 5.41 -6.16
N VAL A 61 5.35 4.35 -5.64
CA VAL A 61 3.90 4.15 -5.65
C VAL A 61 3.45 3.62 -4.31
N LEU A 62 2.37 4.17 -3.79
CA LEU A 62 1.63 3.60 -2.68
C LEU A 62 0.40 2.93 -3.27
N TYR A 63 0.33 1.60 -3.19
CA TYR A 63 -0.80 0.84 -3.70
C TYR A 63 -1.71 0.44 -2.55
N ILE A 64 -2.95 0.94 -2.56
CA ILE A 64 -3.93 0.65 -1.52
C ILE A 64 -4.75 -0.56 -1.94
N LEU A 65 -4.62 -1.66 -1.20
CA LEU A 65 -5.48 -2.81 -1.39
C LEU A 65 -6.76 -2.57 -0.60
N ALA A 66 -7.83 -2.23 -1.32
CA ALA A 66 -9.09 -1.82 -0.73
C ALA A 66 -10.20 -2.75 -1.20
N LYS A 67 -10.46 -3.82 -0.44
CA LYS A 67 -11.55 -4.74 -0.77
C LYS A 67 -12.88 -4.08 -0.40
N ASP A 68 -13.80 -4.06 -1.37
CA ASP A 68 -15.10 -3.40 -1.24
C ASP A 68 -14.98 -1.92 -0.87
N GLY A 69 -13.85 -1.32 -1.23
CA GLY A 69 -13.58 0.08 -0.97
C GLY A 69 -13.14 0.40 0.44
N TYR A 70 -13.00 -0.60 1.30
CA TYR A 70 -12.68 -0.38 2.71
C TYR A 70 -11.23 0.00 2.95
N VAL A 71 -11.02 1.07 3.73
CA VAL A 71 -9.72 1.45 4.27
C VAL A 71 -9.85 1.83 5.73
N GLY A 72 -8.82 1.52 6.50
CA GLY A 72 -8.78 1.88 7.92
C GLY A 72 -8.09 3.23 8.16
N LYS A 73 -8.02 3.63 9.42
CA LYS A 73 -7.41 4.91 9.83
C LYS A 73 -5.94 5.02 9.42
N THR A 74 -5.19 3.95 9.61
CA THR A 74 -3.75 3.95 9.30
C THR A 74 -3.51 4.15 7.82
N VAL A 75 -4.34 3.54 6.98
CA VAL A 75 -4.23 3.71 5.53
C VAL A 75 -4.48 5.17 5.15
N ALA A 76 -5.43 5.82 5.80
CA ALA A 76 -5.70 7.24 5.54
C ALA A 76 -4.48 8.11 5.87
N MET A 77 -3.82 7.82 6.99
CA MET A 77 -2.61 8.54 7.38
C MET A 77 -1.45 8.29 6.42
N GLU A 78 -1.29 7.05 5.98
CA GLU A 78 -0.28 6.68 5.00
C GLU A 78 -0.51 7.37 3.66
N ALA A 79 -1.75 7.40 3.20
CA ALA A 79 -2.11 8.08 1.96
C ALA A 79 -1.82 9.57 2.02
N ALA A 80 -2.16 10.21 3.14
CA ALA A 80 -1.89 11.64 3.33
C ALA A 80 -0.39 11.92 3.32
N TYR A 81 0.39 11.07 3.98
CA TYR A 81 1.85 11.22 4.01
C TYR A 81 2.44 11.03 2.60
N ALA A 82 1.99 9.99 1.89
CA ALA A 82 2.43 9.74 0.53
C ALA A 82 2.14 10.92 -0.39
N HIS A 83 0.95 11.49 -0.28
CA HIS A 83 0.57 12.65 -1.06
C HIS A 83 1.52 13.83 -0.79
N ALA A 84 1.81 14.08 0.48
CA ALA A 84 2.70 15.18 0.88
C ALA A 84 4.13 14.97 0.37
N ARG A 85 4.54 13.73 0.16
CA ARG A 85 5.88 13.39 -0.34
C ARG A 85 5.94 13.24 -1.85
N GLY A 86 4.83 13.46 -2.54
CA GLY A 86 4.79 13.36 -4.00
C GLY A 86 4.78 11.93 -4.53
N VAL A 87 4.41 10.97 -3.70
CA VAL A 87 4.31 9.56 -4.10
C VAL A 87 2.97 9.34 -4.79
N THR A 88 2.98 8.65 -5.93
CA THR A 88 1.75 8.32 -6.66
C THR A 88 0.91 7.34 -5.85
N ILE A 89 -0.40 7.61 -5.75
CA ILE A 89 -1.32 6.78 -4.99
C ILE A 89 -2.28 6.08 -5.94
N THR A 90 -2.26 4.74 -5.90
CA THR A 90 -3.12 3.88 -6.73
C THR A 90 -3.95 3.01 -5.78
N SER A 91 -5.22 2.78 -6.08
CA SER A 91 -6.03 1.86 -5.27
C SER A 91 -6.57 0.73 -6.14
N SER A 92 -6.81 -0.43 -5.52
CA SER A 92 -7.33 -1.60 -6.21
C SER A 92 -8.80 -1.46 -6.61
N GLU A 93 -9.54 -0.65 -5.87
CA GLU A 93 -10.96 -0.36 -6.09
C GLU A 93 -11.22 1.07 -5.67
N PRO A 94 -12.34 1.67 -6.09
CA PRO A 94 -12.70 2.99 -5.59
C PRO A 94 -12.81 2.95 -4.07
N VAL A 95 -12.12 3.87 -3.40
CA VAL A 95 -12.11 3.93 -1.94
C VAL A 95 -13.41 4.58 -1.45
N GLU A 96 -14.03 3.96 -0.44
CA GLU A 96 -15.29 4.45 0.10
C GLU A 96 -15.12 5.74 0.90
N GLU A 97 -14.05 5.84 1.69
CA GLU A 97 -13.76 7.04 2.47
C GLU A 97 -13.37 8.20 1.54
N LEU A 98 -14.21 9.23 1.51
CA LEU A 98 -14.06 10.33 0.55
C LEU A 98 -12.74 11.09 0.67
N SER A 99 -12.25 11.30 1.89
CA SER A 99 -11.00 12.03 2.07
C SER A 99 -9.80 11.27 1.49
N VAL A 100 -9.81 9.95 1.59
CA VAL A 100 -8.78 9.11 0.98
C VAL A 100 -8.97 9.04 -0.52
N ARG A 101 -10.23 8.88 -0.96
CA ARG A 101 -10.55 8.85 -2.40
C ARG A 101 -10.04 10.10 -3.11
N GLY A 102 -10.12 11.24 -2.45
CA GLY A 102 -9.63 12.51 -3.00
C GLY A 102 -8.13 12.54 -3.24
N LEU A 103 -7.38 11.66 -2.59
CA LEU A 103 -5.92 11.57 -2.75
C LEU A 103 -5.49 10.49 -3.74
N VAL A 104 -6.41 9.63 -4.18
CA VAL A 104 -6.08 8.55 -5.10
C VAL A 104 -5.93 9.12 -6.51
N ASP A 105 -4.78 8.86 -7.12
CA ASP A 105 -4.49 9.32 -8.47
C ASP A 105 -5.11 8.42 -9.54
N GLU A 106 -5.20 7.12 -9.23
CA GLU A 106 -5.61 6.13 -10.22
C GLU A 106 -6.19 4.89 -9.53
N VAL A 107 -7.20 4.28 -10.13
CA VAL A 107 -7.77 3.01 -9.65
C VAL A 107 -7.37 1.92 -10.64
N VAL A 108 -6.62 0.93 -10.16
CA VAL A 108 -6.14 -0.18 -10.98
C VAL A 108 -6.34 -1.48 -10.21
N PRO A 109 -7.25 -2.36 -10.65
CA PRO A 109 -7.46 -3.64 -9.97
C PRO A 109 -6.17 -4.46 -9.88
N VAL A 110 -6.08 -5.30 -8.85
CA VAL A 110 -4.87 -6.07 -8.55
C VAL A 110 -4.32 -6.80 -9.77
N LYS A 111 -5.18 -7.48 -10.51
CA LYS A 111 -4.76 -8.25 -11.68
C LYS A 111 -4.10 -7.37 -12.75
N GLU A 112 -4.70 -6.22 -13.02
CA GLU A 112 -4.14 -5.29 -13.98
C GLU A 112 -2.86 -4.65 -13.47
N PHE A 113 -2.83 -4.33 -12.19
CA PHE A 113 -1.64 -3.74 -11.57
C PHE A 113 -0.44 -4.69 -11.70
N LEU A 114 -0.65 -5.97 -11.39
CA LEU A 114 0.39 -6.99 -11.54
C LEU A 114 0.85 -7.10 -13.00
N ALA A 115 -0.08 -7.10 -13.93
CA ALA A 115 0.25 -7.21 -15.36
C ALA A 115 1.10 -6.02 -15.82
N HIS A 116 0.74 -4.81 -15.39
CA HIS A 116 1.48 -3.60 -15.75
C HIS A 116 2.89 -3.60 -15.18
N GLN A 117 3.06 -4.04 -13.94
CA GLN A 117 4.38 -4.08 -13.34
C GLN A 117 5.29 -5.05 -14.08
N GLY A 118 4.77 -6.21 -14.46
CA GLY A 118 5.51 -7.16 -15.26
C GLY A 118 5.90 -6.58 -16.62
N THR A 119 4.99 -5.86 -17.26
CA THR A 119 5.22 -5.25 -18.57
C THR A 119 6.26 -4.13 -18.52
N GLN A 120 6.23 -3.33 -17.45
CA GLN A 120 7.15 -2.19 -17.28
C GLN A 120 8.60 -2.60 -17.20
N ARG A 121 8.87 -3.87 -16.96
CA ARG A 121 10.24 -4.37 -16.88
C ARG A 121 10.84 -4.68 -18.25
N THR A 122 10.02 -4.67 -19.28
CA THR A 122 10.50 -4.90 -20.63
C THR A 122 11.30 -3.67 -21.06
N PRO A 123 12.56 -3.86 -21.48
CA PRO A 123 13.37 -2.71 -21.93
C PRO A 123 12.72 -2.00 -23.09
N SER A 124 12.77 -0.68 -23.06
CA SER A 124 12.28 0.11 -24.18
C SER A 124 13.22 -0.09 -25.37
N PRO A 125 12.66 -0.15 -26.55
CA PRO A 125 13.48 -0.26 -27.75
C PRO A 125 14.38 0.96 -27.94
#